data_e4531f899e04442cbf04f438123d8368
#
_entry.id   e4531f899e04442cbf04f438123d8368
#
_cell.length_a   1.000
_cell.length_b   1.000
_cell.length_c   1.000
_cell.angle_alpha   90.00
_cell.angle_beta   90.00
_cell.angle_gamma   90.00
#
_symmetry.space_group_name_H-M   'P 1'
#
loop_
_entity.id
_entity.type
_entity.pdbx_description
1 polymer ?
#
loop_
_entity_poly.entity_id
_entity_poly.type
_entity_poly.pdbx_seq_one_letter_code
_entity_poly.pdbx_strand_id
1 'polypeptide(L)'
;MGGRASRRKGHDWERAVAKRLRAIFGTAVRRGWQSRDGAEQPDVDGSPWWVECKRSKRPNIEAALGQAEDAAARANDGRAVMAVCKADGAPATVTLRLDDALDLIEEWYERGSR
;
A
#
# COMPACT_ATOMS: atom_id res chain seq x y z
N MET A 1 14.93 -16.96 -14.07
CA MET A 1 14.94 -16.22 -13.75
C MET A 1 14.21 -15.35 -12.92
N GLY A 2 13.52 -14.98 -12.56
CA GLY A 2 12.97 -13.94 -11.85
C GLY A 2 12.35 -14.28 -10.54
N GLY A 3 12.02 -15.53 -10.24
CA GLY A 3 11.24 -15.89 -9.07
C GLY A 3 11.82 -15.44 -7.73
N ARG A 4 13.06 -15.82 -7.44
CA ARG A 4 13.71 -15.46 -6.18
C ARG A 4 14.03 -13.97 -6.12
N ALA A 5 14.59 -13.44 -7.20
CA ALA A 5 14.94 -12.02 -7.27
C ALA A 5 13.69 -11.14 -7.20
N SER A 6 12.61 -11.57 -7.84
CA SER A 6 11.35 -10.82 -7.81
C SER A 6 10.72 -10.80 -6.42
N ARG A 7 10.77 -11.93 -5.69
CA ARG A 7 10.26 -11.99 -4.31
C ARG A 7 11.08 -11.11 -3.38
N ARG A 8 12.40 -11.12 -3.52
CA ARG A 8 13.28 -10.26 -2.72
C ARG A 8 12.98 -8.79 -2.99
N LYS A 9 12.86 -8.43 -4.27
CA LYS A 9 12.56 -7.06 -4.68
C LYS A 9 11.23 -6.60 -4.07
N GLY A 10 10.21 -7.46 -4.09
CA GLY A 10 8.92 -7.18 -3.49
C GLY A 10 9.00 -6.98 -1.98
N HIS A 11 9.69 -7.87 -1.28
CA HIS A 11 9.85 -7.77 0.17
C HIS A 11 10.67 -6.55 0.56
N ASP A 12 11.72 -6.24 -0.19
CA ASP A 12 12.52 -5.04 0.06
C ASP A 12 11.70 -3.77 -0.13
N TRP A 13 10.82 -3.76 -1.14
CA TRP A 13 9.94 -2.64 -1.38
C TRP A 13 8.93 -2.47 -0.25
N GLU A 14 8.32 -3.55 0.21
CA GLU A 14 7.41 -3.52 1.37
C GLU A 14 8.10 -2.96 2.61
N ARG A 15 9.35 -3.38 2.87
CA ARG A 15 10.12 -2.85 4.00
C ARG A 15 10.40 -1.37 3.85
N ALA A 16 10.75 -0.93 2.64
CA ALA A 16 11.01 0.48 2.37
C ALA A 16 9.76 1.34 2.58
N VAL A 17 8.60 0.88 2.10
CA VAL A 17 7.34 1.57 2.29
C VAL A 17 6.96 1.60 3.77
N ALA A 18 7.09 0.47 4.47
CA ALA A 18 6.80 0.40 5.90
C ALA A 18 7.66 1.39 6.68
N LYS A 19 8.94 1.51 6.37
CA LYS A 19 9.84 2.44 7.03
C LYS A 19 9.37 3.89 6.85
N ARG A 20 8.98 4.25 5.64
CA ARG A 20 8.53 5.62 5.35
C ARG A 20 7.21 5.94 6.03
N LEU A 21 6.26 5.00 6.04
CA LEU A 21 4.99 5.19 6.72
C LEU A 21 5.16 5.21 8.24
N ARG A 22 6.10 4.41 8.76
CA ARG A 22 6.40 4.41 10.20
C ARG A 22 6.89 5.77 10.67
N ALA A 23 7.64 6.48 9.83
CA ALA A 23 8.11 7.82 10.16
C ALA A 23 6.94 8.80 10.35
N ILE A 24 5.79 8.51 9.76
CA ILE A 24 4.60 9.37 9.87
C ILE A 24 3.65 8.87 10.96
N PHE A 25 3.36 7.56 10.96
CA PHE A 25 2.31 6.99 11.79
C PHE A 25 2.79 6.25 13.03
N GLY A 26 4.11 6.07 13.19
CA GLY A 26 4.68 5.49 14.39
C GLY A 26 4.95 4.00 14.28
N THR A 27 5.34 3.42 15.42
CA THR A 27 5.91 2.07 15.48
C THR A 27 4.90 0.95 15.24
N ALA A 28 3.60 1.24 15.21
CA ALA A 28 2.60 0.23 14.88
C ALA A 28 2.64 -0.17 13.40
N VAL A 29 3.25 0.66 12.54
CA VAL A 29 3.36 0.36 11.11
C VAL A 29 4.38 -0.75 10.90
N ARG A 30 3.99 -1.78 10.17
CA ARG A 30 4.84 -2.94 9.89
C ARG A 30 4.40 -3.62 8.60
N ARG A 31 5.26 -4.46 8.05
CA ARG A 31 4.86 -5.32 6.95
C ARG A 31 3.71 -6.21 7.41
N GLY A 32 2.73 -6.37 6.53
CA GLY A 32 1.61 -7.26 6.79
C GLY A 32 2.09 -8.70 6.97
N TRP A 33 1.46 -9.40 7.91
CA TRP A 33 1.79 -10.77 8.18
C TRP A 33 0.71 -11.65 7.58
N GLN A 34 1.09 -12.51 6.63
CA GLN A 34 0.12 -13.45 6.12
C GLN A 34 -0.05 -14.56 7.15
N SER A 35 -1.19 -14.55 7.80
CA SER A 35 -1.45 -15.54 8.83
C SER A 35 -1.71 -16.90 8.19
N ARG A 36 -1.37 -17.94 8.92
CA ARG A 36 -1.53 -19.31 8.45
C ARG A 36 -2.99 -19.72 8.23
N ASP A 37 -3.92 -19.00 8.81
CA ASP A 37 -5.34 -19.26 8.65
C ASP A 37 -5.94 -18.53 7.43
N GLY A 38 -5.11 -17.88 6.62
CA GLY A 38 -5.55 -17.27 5.38
C GLY A 38 -6.22 -15.94 5.52
N ALA A 39 -6.10 -15.29 6.66
CA ALA A 39 -6.66 -13.95 6.84
C ALA A 39 -5.97 -12.95 5.91
N GLU A 40 -6.77 -12.18 5.18
CA GLU A 40 -6.25 -11.15 4.28
C GLU A 40 -5.70 -9.99 5.08
N GLN A 41 -4.54 -9.49 4.68
CA GLN A 41 -3.90 -8.34 5.31
C GLN A 41 -3.26 -7.47 4.23
N PRO A 42 -3.13 -6.16 4.47
CA PRO A 42 -2.38 -5.31 3.54
C PRO A 42 -0.89 -5.64 3.58
N ASP A 43 -0.18 -5.28 2.54
CA ASP A 43 1.28 -5.50 2.49
C ASP A 43 2.01 -4.70 3.58
N VAL A 44 1.49 -3.52 3.92
CA VAL A 44 1.96 -2.73 5.06
C VAL A 44 0.75 -2.37 5.91
N ASP A 45 0.79 -2.74 7.17
CA ASP A 45 -0.32 -2.52 8.10
C ASP A 45 0.06 -1.50 9.17
N GLY A 46 -0.94 -1.00 9.90
CA GLY A 46 -0.72 -0.06 10.99
C GLY A 46 -0.91 1.41 10.62
N SER A 47 -1.41 1.68 9.41
CA SER A 47 -1.77 3.03 8.97
C SER A 47 -3.29 3.13 8.74
N PRO A 48 -3.81 4.34 8.51
CA PRO A 48 -5.24 4.50 8.19
C PRO A 48 -5.66 3.91 6.84
N TRP A 49 -4.72 3.40 6.04
CA TRP A 49 -5.04 2.85 4.72
C TRP A 49 -4.71 1.37 4.63
N TRP A 50 -5.39 0.69 3.71
CA TRP A 50 -4.99 -0.64 3.25
C TRP A 50 -3.92 -0.43 2.20
N VAL A 51 -2.66 -0.65 2.57
CA VAL A 51 -1.52 -0.35 1.71
C VAL A 51 -1.10 -1.58 0.93
N GLU A 52 -1.19 -1.48 -0.38
CA GLU A 52 -0.72 -2.49 -1.31
C GLU A 52 0.58 -2.01 -1.94
N CYS A 53 1.59 -2.87 -1.97
CA CYS A 53 2.89 -2.55 -2.54
C CYS A 53 3.12 -3.37 -3.80
N LYS A 54 3.65 -2.72 -4.85
CA LYS A 54 3.98 -3.40 -6.08
C LYS A 54 5.32 -2.90 -6.58
N ARG A 55 6.23 -3.83 -6.85
CA ARG A 55 7.56 -3.52 -7.35
C ARG A 55 7.88 -4.44 -8.51
N SER A 56 7.95 -3.91 -9.70
CA SER A 56 8.26 -4.70 -10.88
C SER A 56 8.79 -3.79 -11.98
N LYS A 57 9.18 -4.38 -13.10
CA LYS A 57 9.62 -3.62 -14.24
C LYS A 57 8.54 -2.67 -14.74
N ARG A 58 7.28 -3.13 -14.79
CA ARG A 58 6.12 -2.35 -15.21
C ARG A 58 4.91 -2.77 -14.37
N PRO A 59 4.72 -2.15 -13.19
CA PRO A 59 3.61 -2.55 -12.34
C PRO A 59 2.27 -2.25 -13.01
N ASN A 60 1.34 -3.18 -12.91
CA ASN A 60 -0.03 -2.95 -13.32
C ASN A 60 -0.79 -2.34 -12.14
N ILE A 61 -0.88 -1.02 -12.13
CA ILE A 61 -1.44 -0.27 -10.99
C ILE A 61 -2.93 -0.58 -10.83
N GLU A 62 -3.68 -0.62 -11.92
CA GLU A 62 -5.11 -0.90 -11.84
C GLU A 62 -5.39 -2.29 -11.27
N ALA A 63 -4.61 -3.28 -11.71
CA ALA A 63 -4.75 -4.64 -11.16
C ALA A 63 -4.38 -4.67 -9.68
N ALA A 64 -3.34 -3.94 -9.27
CA ALA A 64 -2.94 -3.88 -7.87
C ALA A 64 -4.04 -3.26 -6.99
N LEU A 65 -4.65 -2.17 -7.45
CA LEU A 65 -5.79 -1.57 -6.75
C LEU A 65 -6.96 -2.55 -6.63
N GLY A 66 -7.35 -3.17 -7.74
CA GLY A 66 -8.48 -4.09 -7.76
C GLY A 66 -8.27 -5.29 -6.85
N GLN A 67 -7.08 -5.89 -6.88
CA GLN A 67 -6.74 -7.03 -6.01
C GLN A 67 -6.79 -6.63 -4.54
N ALA A 68 -6.27 -5.47 -4.21
CA ALA A 68 -6.28 -4.98 -2.83
C ALA A 68 -7.70 -4.64 -2.35
N GLU A 69 -8.52 -4.07 -3.22
CA GLU A 69 -9.92 -3.80 -2.89
C GLU A 69 -10.68 -5.10 -2.60
N ASP A 70 -10.45 -6.12 -3.42
CA ASP A 70 -11.06 -7.44 -3.20
C ASP A 70 -10.59 -8.07 -1.90
N ALA A 71 -9.29 -7.98 -1.61
CA ALA A 71 -8.73 -8.51 -0.37
C ALA A 71 -9.30 -7.79 0.86
N ALA A 72 -9.37 -6.46 0.82
CA ALA A 72 -9.94 -5.67 1.90
C ALA A 72 -11.42 -6.01 2.12
N ALA A 73 -12.17 -6.21 1.04
CA ALA A 73 -13.57 -6.61 1.13
C ALA A 73 -13.71 -7.99 1.77
N ARG A 74 -12.87 -8.94 1.39
CA ARG A 74 -12.87 -10.28 2.00
C ARG A 74 -12.53 -10.24 3.48
N ALA A 75 -11.64 -9.31 3.86
CA ALA A 75 -11.27 -9.10 5.26
C ALA A 75 -12.31 -8.28 6.03
N ASN A 76 -13.34 -7.83 5.36
CA ASN A 76 -14.35 -6.92 5.94
C ASN A 76 -13.69 -5.68 6.54
N ASP A 77 -12.69 -5.15 5.85
CA ASP A 77 -11.91 -4.00 6.28
C ASP A 77 -12.39 -2.77 5.52
N GLY A 78 -12.74 -1.72 6.24
CA GLY A 78 -13.32 -0.51 5.65
C GLY A 78 -12.31 0.54 5.23
N ARG A 79 -11.01 0.25 5.36
CA ARG A 79 -9.99 1.23 4.99
C ARG A 79 -9.92 1.40 3.48
N ALA A 80 -9.67 2.63 3.05
CA ALA A 80 -9.41 2.92 1.63
C ALA A 80 -8.08 2.29 1.21
N VAL A 81 -8.00 1.84 -0.03
CA VAL A 81 -6.80 1.21 -0.57
C VAL A 81 -5.85 2.25 -1.14
N MET A 82 -4.58 2.10 -0.82
CA MET A 82 -3.49 2.92 -1.35
C MET A 82 -2.49 1.99 -2.04
N ALA A 83 -2.31 2.14 -3.34
CA ALA A 83 -1.33 1.35 -4.08
C ALA A 83 -0.03 2.13 -4.20
N VAL A 84 1.03 1.59 -3.62
CA VAL A 84 2.36 2.20 -3.63
C VAL A 84 3.23 1.38 -4.56
N CYS A 85 3.48 1.91 -5.74
CA CYS A 85 4.10 1.17 -6.83
C CYS A 85 5.42 1.78 -7.23
N LYS A 86 6.36 0.95 -7.62
CA LYS A 86 7.64 1.39 -8.14
C LYS A 86 8.05 0.54 -9.34
N ALA A 87 8.17 1.19 -10.49
CA ALA A 87 8.75 0.58 -11.68
C ALA A 87 10.28 0.65 -11.61
N ASP A 88 10.95 -0.25 -12.30
CA ASP A 88 12.42 -0.22 -12.39
C ASP A 88 12.86 1.10 -13.02
N GLY A 89 13.81 1.77 -12.37
CA GLY A 89 14.38 3.02 -12.89
C GLY A 89 13.47 4.24 -12.81
N ALA A 90 12.32 4.15 -12.15
CA ALA A 90 11.37 5.25 -12.06
C ALA A 90 11.09 5.61 -10.60
N PRO A 91 10.67 6.86 -10.34
CA PRO A 91 10.23 7.24 -8.99
C PRO A 91 8.99 6.47 -8.57
N ALA A 92 8.84 6.24 -7.27
CA ALA A 92 7.66 5.58 -6.74
C ALA A 92 6.42 6.46 -6.88
N THR A 93 5.26 5.81 -7.00
CA THR A 93 3.98 6.49 -7.11
C THR A 93 3.01 5.97 -6.06
N VAL A 94 2.04 6.80 -5.73
CA VAL A 94 0.89 6.42 -4.91
C VAL A 94 -0.35 6.61 -5.75
N THR A 95 -1.23 5.63 -5.74
CA THR A 95 -2.50 5.71 -6.47
C THR A 95 -3.65 5.41 -5.51
N LEU A 96 -4.65 6.27 -5.55
CA LEU A 96 -5.89 6.15 -4.80
C LEU A 96 -7.05 6.25 -5.78
N ARG A 97 -8.21 5.70 -5.40
CA ARG A 97 -9.43 6.04 -6.14
C ARG A 97 -9.72 7.52 -5.94
N LEU A 98 -10.33 8.14 -6.94
CA LEU A 98 -10.56 9.59 -6.93
C LEU A 98 -11.28 10.05 -5.67
N ASP A 99 -12.35 9.35 -5.29
CA ASP A 99 -13.12 9.76 -4.11
C ASP A 99 -12.28 9.73 -2.83
N ASP A 100 -11.44 8.72 -2.67
CA ASP A 100 -10.53 8.61 -1.52
C ASP A 100 -9.48 9.71 -1.54
N ALA A 101 -8.95 10.03 -2.72
CA ALA A 101 -7.99 11.12 -2.88
C ALA A 101 -8.61 12.48 -2.54
N LEU A 102 -9.87 12.69 -2.98
CA LEU A 102 -10.56 13.94 -2.69
C LEU A 102 -10.82 14.11 -1.19
N ASP A 103 -11.18 13.03 -0.50
CA ASP A 103 -11.35 13.07 0.96
C ASP A 103 -10.06 13.48 1.65
N LEU A 104 -8.94 12.92 1.22
CA LEU A 104 -7.63 13.24 1.78
C LEU A 104 -7.25 14.70 1.50
N ILE A 105 -7.49 15.17 0.29
CA ILE A 105 -7.20 16.55 -0.11
C ILE A 105 -8.04 17.53 0.71
N GLU A 106 -9.30 17.20 0.93
CA GLU A 106 -10.20 18.04 1.72
C GLU A 106 -9.70 18.16 3.16
N GLU A 107 -9.33 17.05 3.79
CA GLU A 107 -8.77 17.07 5.14
C GLU A 107 -7.50 17.92 5.21
N TRP A 108 -6.61 17.73 4.25
CA TRP A 108 -5.36 18.49 4.21
C TRP A 108 -5.63 20.00 4.05
N TYR A 109 -6.55 20.34 3.17
CA TYR A 109 -6.89 21.74 2.91
C TYR A 109 -7.52 22.40 4.13
N GLU A 110 -8.42 21.72 4.80
CA GLU A 110 -9.07 22.24 6.02
C GLU A 110 -8.07 22.49 7.13
N ARG A 111 -7.10 21.57 7.32
CA ARG A 111 -6.04 21.75 8.31
C ARG A 111 -5.13 22.91 7.95
N GLY A 112 -4.78 23.05 6.69
CA GLY A 112 -3.92 24.12 6.21
C GLY A 112 -4.56 25.50 6.28
N SER A 113 -5.88 25.55 6.35
CA SER A 113 -6.63 26.81 6.42
C SER A 113 -6.72 27.36 7.83
N ARG A 114 -6.22 26.62 8.83
CA ARG A 114 -6.21 27.08 10.22
C ARG A 114 -4.93 27.86 10.52
#